data_aa20ab6838da81e6f0fa4e546329e122
#
_entry.id   aa20ab6838da81e6f0fa4e546329e122
#
_cell.length_a   1.000
_cell.length_b   1.000
_cell.length_c   1.000
_cell.angle_alpha   90.00
_cell.angle_beta   90.00
_cell.angle_gamma   90.00
#
_symmetry.space_group_name_H-M   'P 1'
#
loop_
_entity.id
_entity.type
_entity.pdbx_description
1 polymer ?
#
loop_
_entity_poly.entity_id
_entity_poly.type
_entity_poly.pdbx_seq_one_letter_code
_entity_poly.pdbx_strand_id
1 'polypeptide(L)'
;MYGPVLMRSPAAFAPVLVTGLLLSAGGCAFWKAAPTPILPPEELYQIGETELGNRRYDEARQNFRKIVERHPNSAYAARARFLVGEAFYREGEFDKAVREFEAFLAFFPQHQIADLVQFRLAMSYYDQMKPVEQDQGLTVKAIEQFRKLVKEYPASRYATDGLAKIDVCRGRLAQKELWVATYYFNQGNPSSARQRLELVLKDYPRTLVIPETLFLLAEVNFYEGKVTEGNELLRRLSAEYGYTEWGRRANARLRAQR
;
A
#
# COMPACT_ATOMS: atom_id res chain seq x y z
N MET A 1 -69.92 -0.85 51.59
CA MET A 1 -70.91 -1.92 51.83
C MET A 1 -70.14 -3.24 52.01
N TYR A 2 -70.21 -3.70 53.23
CA TYR A 2 -70.17 -5.04 53.76
C TYR A 2 -69.05 -5.95 53.18
N GLY A 3 -68.00 -6.39 53.83
CA GLY A 3 -67.88 -7.03 55.18
C GLY A 3 -68.25 -8.47 55.16
N PRO A 4 -67.71 -9.22 56.12
CA PRO A 4 -66.57 -10.18 56.08
C PRO A 4 -67.10 -11.62 56.38
N VAL A 5 -66.23 -12.58 56.67
CA VAL A 5 -66.38 -13.67 57.61
C VAL A 5 -65.37 -14.82 57.26
N LEU A 6 -64.28 -15.02 57.95
CA LEU A 6 -64.01 -15.77 59.17
C LEU A 6 -64.12 -17.30 59.08
N MET A 7 -63.00 -17.90 59.51
CA MET A 7 -62.87 -19.15 60.26
C MET A 7 -62.69 -20.42 59.45
N ARG A 8 -61.81 -21.41 59.69
CA ARG A 8 -61.15 -21.89 60.92
C ARG A 8 -60.10 -22.90 60.55
N SER A 9 -58.99 -22.88 61.21
CA SER A 9 -58.11 -24.07 61.40
C SER A 9 -58.86 -25.17 62.26
N PRO A 10 -58.35 -26.40 62.35
CA PRO A 10 -57.09 -26.68 62.99
C PRO A 10 -56.39 -28.01 62.61
N ALA A 11 -55.17 -28.10 63.20
CA ALA A 11 -54.46 -29.27 63.72
C ALA A 11 -53.75 -30.22 62.71
N ALA A 12 -52.43 -30.12 62.69
CA ALA A 12 -51.46 -30.91 63.43
C ALA A 12 -51.41 -32.43 63.06
N PHE A 13 -50.25 -32.76 62.47
CA PHE A 13 -49.47 -33.93 62.86
C PHE A 13 -48.07 -33.84 62.13
N ALA A 14 -46.99 -33.65 62.87
CA ALA A 14 -45.71 -34.18 62.51
C ALA A 14 -45.67 -35.67 62.89
N PRO A 15 -44.76 -36.46 62.34
CA PRO A 15 -43.32 -36.37 62.57
C PRO A 15 -42.41 -37.01 61.47
N VAL A 16 -41.13 -36.92 61.81
CA VAL A 16 -40.04 -37.86 61.52
C VAL A 16 -39.19 -37.61 60.30
N LEU A 17 -38.12 -36.97 60.64
CA LEU A 17 -36.69 -37.13 60.20
C LEU A 17 -36.41 -38.41 59.38
N VAL A 18 -35.86 -38.17 58.14
CA VAL A 18 -34.75 -38.95 57.61
C VAL A 18 -33.79 -38.06 56.97
N THR A 19 -32.68 -37.84 57.67
CA THR A 19 -31.44 -37.21 57.19
C THR A 19 -30.81 -38.05 56.09
N GLY A 20 -31.01 -37.65 54.84
CA GLY A 20 -30.28 -38.18 53.72
C GLY A 20 -29.31 -37.13 53.17
N LEU A 21 -28.09 -37.10 53.76
CA LEU A 21 -26.97 -36.28 53.29
C LEU A 21 -26.44 -36.88 51.98
N LEU A 22 -27.03 -36.51 50.84
CA LEU A 22 -26.45 -36.77 49.53
C LEU A 22 -25.42 -35.68 49.22
N LEU A 23 -24.17 -35.99 49.54
CA LEU A 23 -22.99 -35.30 48.99
C LEU A 23 -23.00 -35.49 47.48
N SER A 24 -23.69 -34.59 46.76
CA SER A 24 -23.44 -34.41 45.34
C SER A 24 -22.06 -33.76 45.17
N ALA A 25 -21.04 -34.61 45.10
CA ALA A 25 -19.76 -34.23 44.55
C ALA A 25 -19.99 -33.78 43.08
N GLY A 26 -20.35 -32.51 42.89
CA GLY A 26 -20.36 -31.86 41.60
C GLY A 26 -18.91 -31.77 41.08
N GLY A 27 -18.43 -32.87 40.53
CA GLY A 27 -17.23 -32.87 39.73
C GLY A 27 -17.44 -31.93 38.55
N CYS A 28 -16.92 -30.71 38.64
CA CYS A 28 -16.68 -29.90 37.44
C CYS A 28 -15.72 -30.71 36.57
N ALA A 29 -16.28 -31.58 35.75
CA ALA A 29 -15.57 -32.14 34.64
C ALA A 29 -15.22 -30.97 33.73
N PHE A 30 -14.01 -30.44 33.94
CA PHE A 30 -13.36 -29.51 33.00
C PHE A 30 -13.19 -30.34 31.73
N TRP A 31 -14.19 -30.25 30.84
CA TRP A 31 -14.12 -30.84 29.51
C TRP A 31 -13.04 -30.05 28.76
N LYS A 32 -11.80 -30.50 28.84
CA LYS A 32 -10.76 -30.05 27.92
C LYS A 32 -11.27 -30.48 26.53
N ALA A 33 -11.73 -29.51 25.77
CA ALA A 33 -12.02 -29.75 24.34
C ALA A 33 -10.83 -30.51 23.75
N ALA A 34 -11.11 -31.64 23.13
CA ALA A 34 -10.08 -32.41 22.46
C ALA A 34 -9.31 -31.46 21.52
N PRO A 35 -7.96 -31.51 21.51
CA PRO A 35 -7.18 -30.63 20.61
C PRO A 35 -7.69 -30.86 19.19
N THR A 36 -8.12 -29.78 18.54
CA THR A 36 -8.55 -29.84 17.14
C THR A 36 -7.44 -30.49 16.30
N PRO A 37 -7.76 -31.52 15.51
CA PRO A 37 -6.75 -32.19 14.70
C PRO A 37 -5.99 -31.18 13.84
N ILE A 38 -4.66 -31.27 13.85
CA ILE A 38 -3.81 -30.42 13.02
C ILE A 38 -3.99 -30.89 11.58
N LEU A 39 -4.64 -30.09 10.74
CA LEU A 39 -4.79 -30.41 9.33
C LEU A 39 -3.43 -30.46 8.62
N PRO A 40 -3.26 -31.31 7.60
CA PRO A 40 -2.06 -31.35 6.77
C PRO A 40 -1.81 -29.99 6.08
N PRO A 41 -0.54 -29.64 5.80
CA PRO A 41 -0.20 -28.35 5.17
C PRO A 41 -0.82 -28.17 3.79
N GLU A 42 -1.01 -29.25 3.01
CA GLU A 42 -1.70 -29.22 1.73
C GLU A 42 -3.16 -28.77 1.86
N GLU A 43 -3.87 -29.34 2.83
CA GLU A 43 -5.28 -29.05 3.05
C GLU A 43 -5.46 -27.61 3.54
N LEU A 44 -4.64 -27.19 4.51
CA LEU A 44 -4.62 -25.79 4.98
C LEU A 44 -4.32 -24.81 3.83
N TYR A 45 -3.42 -25.20 2.93
CA TYR A 45 -3.06 -24.39 1.78
C TYR A 45 -4.24 -24.24 0.82
N GLN A 46 -4.90 -25.34 0.45
CA GLN A 46 -6.07 -25.33 -0.44
C GLN A 46 -7.24 -24.51 0.14
N ILE A 47 -7.50 -24.69 1.44
CA ILE A 47 -8.52 -23.89 2.15
C ILE A 47 -8.13 -22.41 2.08
N GLY A 48 -6.89 -22.07 2.41
CA GLY A 48 -6.39 -20.69 2.37
C GLY A 48 -6.50 -20.05 0.98
N GLU A 49 -6.15 -20.76 -0.10
CA GLU A 49 -6.32 -20.28 -1.47
C GLU A 49 -7.80 -20.07 -1.84
N THR A 50 -8.67 -20.96 -1.41
CA THR A 50 -10.11 -20.83 -1.62
C THR A 50 -10.66 -19.59 -0.91
N GLU A 51 -10.30 -19.38 0.36
CA GLU A 51 -10.73 -18.21 1.12
C GLU A 51 -10.18 -16.91 0.53
N LEU A 52 -8.92 -16.91 0.06
CA LEU A 52 -8.30 -15.79 -0.64
C LEU A 52 -9.02 -15.45 -1.95
N GLY A 53 -9.43 -16.47 -2.71
CA GLY A 53 -10.25 -16.33 -3.91
C GLY A 53 -11.63 -15.75 -3.64
N ASN A 54 -12.24 -16.13 -2.53
CA ASN A 54 -13.54 -15.65 -2.05
C ASN A 54 -13.45 -14.27 -1.36
N ARG A 55 -12.26 -13.64 -1.32
CA ARG A 55 -11.97 -12.37 -0.62
C ARG A 55 -12.19 -12.43 0.89
N ARG A 56 -12.18 -13.63 1.48
CA ARG A 56 -12.18 -13.85 2.92
C ARG A 56 -10.74 -13.80 3.43
N TYR A 57 -10.20 -12.59 3.48
CA TYR A 57 -8.77 -12.37 3.70
C TYR A 57 -8.30 -12.82 5.09
N ASP A 58 -9.11 -12.61 6.13
CA ASP A 58 -8.76 -13.05 7.49
C ASP A 58 -8.67 -14.56 7.62
N GLU A 59 -9.66 -15.29 7.09
CA GLU A 59 -9.69 -16.75 7.09
C GLU A 59 -8.53 -17.32 6.27
N ALA A 60 -8.23 -16.72 5.12
CA ALA A 60 -7.07 -17.08 4.31
C ALA A 60 -5.77 -16.95 5.12
N ARG A 61 -5.56 -15.79 5.77
CA ARG A 61 -4.37 -15.54 6.61
C ARG A 61 -4.27 -16.53 7.78
N GLN A 62 -5.37 -16.85 8.43
CA GLN A 62 -5.37 -17.82 9.52
C GLN A 62 -4.89 -19.20 9.06
N ASN A 63 -5.35 -19.67 7.91
CA ASN A 63 -4.94 -20.96 7.38
C ASN A 63 -3.47 -20.96 6.92
N PHE A 64 -3.02 -19.92 6.23
CA PHE A 64 -1.62 -19.78 5.85
C PHE A 64 -0.69 -19.65 7.07
N ARG A 65 -1.07 -18.92 8.12
CA ARG A 65 -0.30 -18.83 9.37
C ARG A 65 -0.18 -20.17 10.08
N LYS A 66 -1.26 -20.98 10.10
CA LYS A 66 -1.18 -22.34 10.66
C LYS A 66 -0.09 -23.18 9.95
N ILE A 67 0.06 -23.03 8.63
CA ILE A 67 1.15 -23.71 7.89
C ILE A 67 2.52 -23.22 8.37
N VAL A 68 2.70 -21.91 8.43
CA VAL A 68 3.99 -21.30 8.84
C VAL A 68 4.39 -21.68 10.26
N GLU A 69 3.42 -21.76 11.18
CA GLU A 69 3.64 -22.00 12.60
C GLU A 69 3.78 -23.50 12.91
N ARG A 70 2.94 -24.34 12.31
CA ARG A 70 2.83 -25.77 12.67
C ARG A 70 3.58 -26.70 11.71
N HIS A 71 3.85 -26.24 10.48
CA HIS A 71 4.52 -26.98 9.43
C HIS A 71 5.66 -26.18 8.77
N PRO A 72 6.61 -25.57 9.56
CA PRO A 72 7.61 -24.62 9.04
C PRO A 72 8.56 -25.25 8.02
N ASN A 73 8.73 -26.60 8.07
CA ASN A 73 9.59 -27.33 7.15
C ASN A 73 8.85 -27.91 5.94
N SER A 74 7.55 -27.61 5.78
CA SER A 74 6.79 -28.07 4.62
C SER A 74 7.17 -27.30 3.36
N ALA A 75 6.98 -27.92 2.19
CA ALA A 75 7.16 -27.24 0.91
C ALA A 75 6.22 -26.04 0.71
N TYR A 76 5.15 -25.96 1.50
CA TYR A 76 4.16 -24.89 1.47
C TYR A 76 4.52 -23.69 2.36
N ALA A 77 5.44 -23.84 3.32
CA ALA A 77 5.68 -22.84 4.37
C ALA A 77 6.11 -21.47 3.80
N ALA A 78 7.09 -21.44 2.89
CA ALA A 78 7.52 -20.19 2.27
C ALA A 78 6.40 -19.54 1.46
N ARG A 79 5.69 -20.34 0.64
CA ARG A 79 4.59 -19.82 -0.17
C ARG A 79 3.40 -19.35 0.67
N ALA A 80 3.09 -20.05 1.77
CA ALA A 80 2.06 -19.63 2.72
C ALA A 80 2.43 -18.27 3.37
N ARG A 81 3.69 -18.07 3.76
CA ARG A 81 4.15 -16.78 4.28
C ARG A 81 3.96 -15.64 3.27
N PHE A 82 4.31 -15.86 2.01
CA PHE A 82 4.03 -14.90 0.94
C PHE A 82 2.53 -14.60 0.83
N LEU A 83 1.66 -15.64 0.89
CA LEU A 83 0.22 -15.48 0.74
C LEU A 83 -0.44 -14.76 1.92
N VAL A 84 0.16 -14.77 3.11
CA VAL A 84 -0.26 -13.88 4.21
C VAL A 84 -0.09 -12.41 3.79
N GLY A 85 1.06 -12.05 3.25
CA GLY A 85 1.32 -10.70 2.73
C GLY A 85 0.41 -10.34 1.56
N GLU A 86 0.21 -11.27 0.62
CA GLU A 86 -0.69 -11.10 -0.54
C GLU A 86 -2.15 -10.88 -0.11
N ALA A 87 -2.61 -11.54 0.95
CA ALA A 87 -3.95 -11.34 1.49
C ALA A 87 -4.11 -9.91 2.06
N PHE A 88 -3.14 -9.41 2.81
CA PHE A 88 -3.13 -8.01 3.26
C PHE A 88 -3.09 -7.02 2.08
N TYR A 89 -2.26 -7.30 1.07
CA TYR A 89 -2.18 -6.45 -0.12
C TYR A 89 -3.53 -6.36 -0.84
N ARG A 90 -4.22 -7.50 -1.07
CA ARG A 90 -5.52 -7.52 -1.73
C ARG A 90 -6.65 -6.89 -0.92
N GLU A 91 -6.52 -6.88 0.39
CA GLU A 91 -7.43 -6.18 1.31
C GLU A 91 -7.22 -4.66 1.32
N GLY A 92 -6.07 -4.16 0.76
CA GLY A 92 -5.68 -2.77 0.80
C GLY A 92 -4.92 -2.36 2.08
N GLU A 93 -4.59 -3.34 2.93
CA GLU A 93 -3.81 -3.14 4.17
C GLU A 93 -2.30 -3.13 3.86
N PHE A 94 -1.90 -2.17 3.02
CA PHE A 94 -0.57 -2.14 2.42
C PHE A 94 0.57 -2.10 3.44
N ASP A 95 0.41 -1.38 4.56
CA ASP A 95 1.45 -1.32 5.60
C ASP A 95 1.68 -2.69 6.28
N LYS A 96 0.62 -3.50 6.38
CA LYS A 96 0.74 -4.87 6.89
C LYS A 96 1.38 -5.78 5.84
N ALA A 97 0.99 -5.61 4.57
CA ALA A 97 1.61 -6.33 3.45
C ALA A 97 3.12 -6.06 3.35
N VAL A 98 3.54 -4.80 3.48
CA VAL A 98 4.96 -4.41 3.51
C VAL A 98 5.73 -5.21 4.56
N ARG A 99 5.25 -5.25 5.81
CA ARG A 99 5.92 -6.00 6.90
C ARG A 99 6.06 -7.49 6.60
N GLU A 100 5.01 -8.11 6.06
CA GLU A 100 5.05 -9.54 5.72
C GLU A 100 6.01 -9.83 4.55
N PHE A 101 6.05 -8.97 3.53
CA PHE A 101 6.97 -9.13 2.40
C PHE A 101 8.42 -8.87 2.80
N GLU A 102 8.69 -7.85 3.64
CA GLU A 102 10.03 -7.61 4.20
C GLU A 102 10.49 -8.80 5.04
N ALA A 103 9.63 -9.34 5.89
CA ALA A 103 9.93 -10.52 6.67
C ALA A 103 10.20 -11.75 5.78
N PHE A 104 9.43 -11.94 4.70
CA PHE A 104 9.71 -13.00 3.74
C PHE A 104 11.11 -12.87 3.14
N LEU A 105 11.45 -11.69 2.63
CA LEU A 105 12.73 -11.44 1.97
C LEU A 105 13.92 -11.55 2.94
N ALA A 106 13.72 -11.22 4.21
CA ALA A 106 14.74 -11.40 5.24
C ALA A 106 15.03 -12.90 5.53
N PHE A 107 13.99 -13.74 5.54
CA PHE A 107 14.13 -15.17 5.84
C PHE A 107 14.47 -16.02 4.60
N PHE A 108 14.03 -15.61 3.42
CA PHE A 108 14.07 -16.39 2.18
C PHE A 108 14.61 -15.58 0.98
N PRO A 109 15.77 -14.92 1.08
CA PRO A 109 16.26 -13.99 0.04
C PRO A 109 16.57 -14.68 -1.30
N GLN A 110 16.87 -15.99 -1.27
CA GLN A 110 17.21 -16.81 -2.46
C GLN A 110 16.07 -17.74 -2.89
N HIS A 111 14.87 -17.58 -2.33
CA HIS A 111 13.74 -18.41 -2.70
C HIS A 111 13.27 -18.11 -4.12
N GLN A 112 12.80 -19.14 -4.84
CA GLN A 112 12.35 -19.03 -6.25
C GLN A 112 11.28 -17.97 -6.53
N ILE A 113 10.56 -17.48 -5.51
CA ILE A 113 9.56 -16.40 -5.64
C ILE A 113 10.03 -15.09 -4.99
N ALA A 114 11.30 -14.97 -4.61
CA ALA A 114 11.77 -13.76 -3.94
C ALA A 114 11.65 -12.50 -4.84
N ASP A 115 11.82 -12.66 -6.14
CA ASP A 115 11.57 -11.61 -7.13
C ASP A 115 10.11 -11.14 -7.17
N LEU A 116 9.15 -12.06 -7.12
CA LEU A 116 7.72 -11.74 -7.01
C LEU A 116 7.44 -11.00 -5.70
N VAL A 117 8.00 -11.46 -4.57
CA VAL A 117 7.80 -10.82 -3.27
C VAL A 117 8.39 -9.42 -3.26
N GLN A 118 9.59 -9.22 -3.82
CA GLN A 118 10.20 -7.90 -3.97
C GLN A 118 9.35 -6.97 -4.85
N PHE A 119 8.76 -7.49 -5.92
CA PHE A 119 7.82 -6.76 -6.77
C PHE A 119 6.56 -6.36 -5.98
N ARG A 120 5.97 -7.28 -5.20
CA ARG A 120 4.79 -7.01 -4.36
C ARG A 120 5.07 -5.99 -3.26
N LEU A 121 6.24 -6.06 -2.65
CA LEU A 121 6.72 -5.04 -1.70
C LEU A 121 6.76 -3.66 -2.35
N ALA A 122 7.35 -3.55 -3.53
CA ALA A 122 7.41 -2.30 -4.28
C ALA A 122 6.01 -1.79 -4.66
N MET A 123 5.13 -2.69 -5.12
CA MET A 123 3.74 -2.37 -5.44
C MET A 123 2.95 -1.90 -4.21
N SER A 124 3.22 -2.44 -3.03
CA SER A 124 2.57 -1.99 -1.79
C SER A 124 2.84 -0.52 -1.47
N TYR A 125 4.02 0.00 -1.78
CA TYR A 125 4.32 1.43 -1.69
C TYR A 125 3.73 2.22 -2.88
N TYR A 126 3.78 1.65 -4.08
CA TYR A 126 3.27 2.28 -5.30
C TYR A 126 1.76 2.57 -5.22
N ASP A 127 0.97 1.61 -4.75
CA ASP A 127 -0.48 1.73 -4.67
C ASP A 127 -0.94 2.68 -3.54
N GLN A 128 -0.01 3.08 -2.66
CA GLN A 128 -0.21 4.10 -1.64
C GLN A 128 0.23 5.51 -2.06
N MET A 129 0.70 5.70 -3.31
CA MET A 129 1.14 7.02 -3.76
C MET A 129 0.03 8.06 -3.62
N LYS A 130 0.42 9.22 -3.10
CA LYS A 130 -0.50 10.33 -2.83
C LYS A 130 -0.63 11.28 -4.04
N PRO A 131 -1.70 12.10 -4.09
CA PRO A 131 -1.78 13.23 -5.01
C PRO A 131 -0.54 14.15 -4.92
N VAL A 132 -0.27 14.91 -5.98
CA VAL A 132 0.96 15.74 -6.08
C VAL A 132 1.06 16.83 -5.02
N GLU A 133 -0.06 17.27 -4.46
CA GLU A 133 -0.15 18.28 -3.40
C GLU A 133 0.36 17.76 -2.05
N GLN A 134 0.33 16.45 -1.86
CA GLN A 134 0.69 15.79 -0.60
C GLN A 134 2.15 15.32 -0.61
N ASP A 135 2.58 14.76 0.53
CA ASP A 135 3.90 14.15 0.69
C ASP A 135 4.12 12.98 -0.29
N GLN A 136 5.31 12.91 -0.87
CA GLN A 136 5.71 11.91 -1.86
C GLN A 136 6.69 10.85 -1.29
N GLY A 137 6.80 10.72 0.02
CA GLY A 137 7.70 9.76 0.65
C GLY A 137 7.43 8.31 0.23
N LEU A 138 6.15 7.94 0.05
CA LEU A 138 5.78 6.61 -0.44
C LEU A 138 6.17 6.39 -1.91
N THR A 139 6.10 7.43 -2.74
CA THR A 139 6.58 7.39 -4.13
C THR A 139 8.10 7.13 -4.18
N VAL A 140 8.86 7.77 -3.29
CA VAL A 140 10.32 7.54 -3.18
C VAL A 140 10.60 6.11 -2.75
N LYS A 141 9.91 5.61 -1.72
CA LYS A 141 10.03 4.20 -1.26
C LYS A 141 9.69 3.20 -2.37
N ALA A 142 8.65 3.46 -3.17
CA ALA A 142 8.31 2.61 -4.31
C ALA A 142 9.48 2.53 -5.31
N ILE A 143 10.09 3.68 -5.67
CA ILE A 143 11.27 3.71 -6.56
C ILE A 143 12.42 2.88 -5.97
N GLU A 144 12.71 3.02 -4.69
CA GLU A 144 13.79 2.29 -4.02
C GLU A 144 13.56 0.78 -4.11
N GLN A 145 12.35 0.31 -3.82
CA GLN A 145 12.04 -1.12 -3.86
C GLN A 145 12.01 -1.68 -5.29
N PHE A 146 11.52 -0.92 -6.28
CA PHE A 146 11.62 -1.33 -7.69
C PHE A 146 13.07 -1.35 -8.20
N ARG A 147 13.91 -0.39 -7.80
CA ARG A 147 15.35 -0.41 -8.12
C ARG A 147 16.04 -1.63 -7.52
N LYS A 148 15.67 -1.99 -6.27
CA LYS A 148 16.17 -3.20 -5.63
C LYS A 148 15.79 -4.44 -6.42
N LEU A 149 14.52 -4.55 -6.87
CA LEU A 149 14.07 -5.63 -7.75
C LEU A 149 14.94 -5.75 -9.00
N VAL A 150 15.12 -4.66 -9.74
CA VAL A 150 15.88 -4.66 -11.01
C VAL A 150 17.35 -5.00 -10.78
N LYS A 151 17.92 -4.54 -9.66
CA LYS A 151 19.33 -4.79 -9.31
C LYS A 151 19.59 -6.21 -8.85
N GLU A 152 18.74 -6.74 -7.95
CA GLU A 152 18.96 -8.05 -7.31
C GLU A 152 18.41 -9.20 -8.14
N TYR A 153 17.38 -8.94 -8.96
CA TYR A 153 16.71 -9.94 -9.79
C TYR A 153 16.61 -9.49 -11.27
N PRO A 154 17.74 -9.23 -11.96
CA PRO A 154 17.72 -8.66 -13.31
C PRO A 154 17.09 -9.58 -14.36
N ALA A 155 17.11 -10.90 -14.14
CA ALA A 155 16.47 -11.90 -15.00
C ALA A 155 14.98 -12.15 -14.67
N SER A 156 14.45 -11.46 -13.67
CA SER A 156 13.04 -11.60 -13.29
C SER A 156 12.11 -11.09 -14.39
N ARG A 157 11.02 -11.81 -14.61
CA ARG A 157 9.93 -11.33 -15.48
C ARG A 157 9.30 -10.03 -15.01
N TYR A 158 9.46 -9.67 -13.73
CA TYR A 158 8.94 -8.43 -13.14
C TYR A 158 9.89 -7.24 -13.30
N ALA A 159 11.13 -7.45 -13.77
CA ALA A 159 12.12 -6.38 -13.88
C ALA A 159 11.70 -5.28 -14.87
N THR A 160 11.16 -5.67 -16.02
CA THR A 160 10.65 -4.71 -17.03
C THR A 160 9.49 -3.88 -16.49
N ASP A 161 8.52 -4.54 -15.82
CA ASP A 161 7.39 -3.84 -15.19
C ASP A 161 7.89 -2.90 -14.08
N GLY A 162 8.89 -3.35 -13.30
CA GLY A 162 9.54 -2.53 -12.29
C GLY A 162 10.15 -1.25 -12.85
N LEU A 163 10.86 -1.33 -14.00
CA LEU A 163 11.39 -0.15 -14.69
C LEU A 163 10.28 0.81 -15.13
N ALA A 164 9.22 0.28 -15.73
CA ALA A 164 8.08 1.11 -16.13
C ALA A 164 7.41 1.81 -14.93
N LYS A 165 7.29 1.13 -13.79
CA LYS A 165 6.77 1.72 -12.55
C LYS A 165 7.70 2.80 -11.98
N ILE A 166 9.02 2.63 -12.08
CA ILE A 166 9.99 3.68 -11.71
C ILE A 166 9.74 4.94 -12.54
N ASP A 167 9.53 4.81 -13.85
CA ASP A 167 9.29 5.97 -14.70
C ASP A 167 7.98 6.70 -14.35
N VAL A 168 6.91 5.97 -14.02
CA VAL A 168 5.66 6.56 -13.50
C VAL A 168 5.90 7.31 -12.18
N CYS A 169 6.63 6.71 -11.24
CA CYS A 169 6.98 7.35 -9.96
C CYS A 169 7.82 8.62 -10.18
N ARG A 170 8.81 8.57 -11.07
CA ARG A 170 9.64 9.74 -11.44
C ARG A 170 8.78 10.85 -12.04
N GLY A 171 7.81 10.49 -12.88
CA GLY A 171 6.81 11.43 -13.41
C GLY A 171 6.01 12.10 -12.31
N ARG A 172 5.59 11.36 -11.27
CA ARG A 172 4.89 11.91 -10.11
C ARG A 172 5.76 12.89 -9.31
N LEU A 173 7.03 12.56 -9.07
CA LEU A 173 7.96 13.45 -8.38
C LEU A 173 8.22 14.73 -9.20
N ALA A 174 8.39 14.61 -10.51
CA ALA A 174 8.54 15.77 -11.39
C ALA A 174 7.30 16.67 -11.39
N GLN A 175 6.10 16.09 -11.40
CA GLN A 175 4.84 16.82 -11.26
C GLN A 175 4.77 17.59 -9.93
N LYS A 176 5.23 16.97 -8.82
CA LYS A 176 5.31 17.65 -7.51
C LYS A 176 6.20 18.89 -7.58
N GLU A 177 7.39 18.78 -8.14
CA GLU A 177 8.33 19.91 -8.26
C GLU A 177 7.76 21.02 -9.16
N LEU A 178 7.13 20.65 -10.27
CA LEU A 178 6.46 21.61 -11.16
C LEU A 178 5.29 22.30 -10.45
N TRP A 179 4.48 21.57 -9.69
CA TRP A 179 3.38 22.15 -8.88
C TRP A 179 3.91 23.15 -7.86
N VAL A 180 5.00 22.82 -7.14
CA VAL A 180 5.65 23.71 -6.19
C VAL A 180 6.22 24.95 -6.90
N ALA A 181 6.81 24.77 -8.08
CA ALA A 181 7.34 25.89 -8.89
C ALA A 181 6.22 26.86 -9.31
N THR A 182 5.10 26.31 -9.79
CA THR A 182 3.92 27.09 -10.17
C THR A 182 3.37 27.87 -9.00
N TYR A 183 3.30 27.27 -7.83
CA TYR A 183 2.88 27.95 -6.60
C TYR A 183 3.80 29.14 -6.29
N TYR A 184 5.13 28.96 -6.28
CA TYR A 184 6.07 30.06 -6.01
C TYR A 184 5.99 31.17 -7.05
N PHE A 185 5.85 30.82 -8.32
CA PHE A 185 5.71 31.81 -9.40
C PHE A 185 4.46 32.67 -9.21
N ASN A 186 3.34 32.06 -8.89
CA ASN A 186 2.07 32.75 -8.63
C ASN A 186 2.10 33.63 -7.37
N GLN A 187 2.98 33.31 -6.41
CA GLN A 187 3.23 34.14 -5.22
C GLN A 187 4.26 35.28 -5.49
N GLY A 188 4.70 35.47 -6.72
CA GLY A 188 5.68 36.51 -7.07
C GLY A 188 7.09 36.19 -6.58
N ASN A 189 7.44 34.92 -6.38
CA ASN A 189 8.78 34.45 -6.03
C ASN A 189 9.43 33.67 -7.19
N PRO A 190 9.91 34.36 -8.23
CA PRO A 190 10.51 33.73 -9.42
C PRO A 190 11.78 32.94 -9.11
N SER A 191 12.57 33.39 -8.13
CA SER A 191 13.82 32.70 -7.75
C SER A 191 13.55 31.30 -7.20
N SER A 192 12.59 31.13 -6.30
CA SER A 192 12.18 29.82 -5.77
C SER A 192 11.54 28.94 -6.86
N ALA A 193 10.73 29.55 -7.74
CA ALA A 193 10.15 28.84 -8.88
C ALA A 193 11.25 28.29 -9.81
N ARG A 194 12.24 29.12 -10.16
CA ARG A 194 13.40 28.75 -10.98
C ARG A 194 14.12 27.52 -10.42
N GLN A 195 14.46 27.53 -9.12
CA GLN A 195 15.19 26.43 -8.49
C GLN A 195 14.45 25.10 -8.66
N ARG A 196 13.12 25.10 -8.50
CA ARG A 196 12.30 23.91 -8.69
C ARG A 196 12.23 23.45 -10.15
N LEU A 197 12.10 24.38 -11.10
CA LEU A 197 12.07 24.07 -12.53
C LEU A 197 13.42 23.51 -13.02
N GLU A 198 14.53 24.09 -12.58
CA GLU A 198 15.87 23.60 -12.90
C GLU A 198 16.11 22.19 -12.32
N LEU A 199 15.60 21.92 -11.10
CA LEU A 199 15.62 20.57 -10.52
C LEU A 199 14.84 19.57 -11.39
N VAL A 200 13.65 19.94 -11.91
CA VAL A 200 12.91 19.07 -12.84
C VAL A 200 13.72 18.76 -14.08
N LEU A 201 14.32 19.77 -14.71
CA LEU A 201 15.13 19.60 -15.93
C LEU A 201 16.39 18.73 -15.69
N LYS A 202 16.99 18.84 -14.50
CA LYS A 202 18.18 18.09 -14.12
C LYS A 202 17.87 16.64 -13.73
N ASP A 203 16.91 16.44 -12.81
CA ASP A 203 16.72 15.16 -12.16
C ASP A 203 15.66 14.29 -12.87
N TYR A 204 14.76 14.93 -13.66
CA TYR A 204 13.64 14.25 -14.33
C TYR A 204 13.55 14.53 -15.84
N PRO A 205 14.66 14.51 -16.61
CA PRO A 205 14.73 15.01 -17.98
C PRO A 205 13.89 14.24 -19.01
N ARG A 206 13.36 13.06 -18.64
CA ARG A 206 12.57 12.18 -19.53
C ARG A 206 11.11 12.10 -19.14
N THR A 207 10.61 13.04 -18.34
CA THR A 207 9.22 13.02 -17.89
C THR A 207 8.32 13.88 -18.79
N LEU A 208 7.03 13.58 -18.77
CA LEU A 208 6.04 14.29 -19.60
C LEU A 208 5.84 15.76 -19.21
N VAL A 209 6.36 16.20 -18.06
CA VAL A 209 6.25 17.59 -17.59
C VAL A 209 7.31 18.52 -18.17
N ILE A 210 8.29 18.00 -18.88
CA ILE A 210 9.39 18.81 -19.44
C ILE A 210 8.90 19.98 -20.32
N PRO A 211 7.94 19.79 -21.26
CA PRO A 211 7.44 20.89 -22.05
C PRO A 211 6.83 22.02 -21.23
N GLU A 212 6.03 21.68 -20.22
CA GLU A 212 5.45 22.67 -19.30
C GLU A 212 6.53 23.36 -18.46
N THR A 213 7.50 22.58 -17.97
CA THR A 213 8.64 23.09 -17.20
C THR A 213 9.43 24.13 -18.00
N LEU A 214 9.75 23.85 -19.27
CA LEU A 214 10.45 24.78 -20.15
C LEU A 214 9.64 26.06 -20.39
N PHE A 215 8.33 25.93 -20.60
CA PHE A 215 7.45 27.06 -20.79
C PHE A 215 7.41 27.96 -19.54
N LEU A 216 7.17 27.38 -18.37
CA LEU A 216 7.12 28.14 -17.11
C LEU A 216 8.47 28.77 -16.78
N LEU A 217 9.60 28.10 -17.08
CA LEU A 217 10.92 28.67 -16.88
C LEU A 217 11.18 29.86 -17.83
N ALA A 218 10.64 29.83 -19.06
CA ALA A 218 10.66 30.97 -19.95
C ALA A 218 9.86 32.16 -19.37
N GLU A 219 8.66 31.92 -18.83
CA GLU A 219 7.86 32.96 -18.19
C GLU A 219 8.55 33.53 -16.94
N VAL A 220 9.25 32.69 -16.15
CA VAL A 220 10.10 33.15 -15.03
C VAL A 220 11.21 34.08 -15.55
N ASN A 221 11.87 33.73 -16.68
CA ASN A 221 12.89 34.59 -17.29
C ASN A 221 12.31 35.93 -17.73
N PHE A 222 11.16 35.95 -18.39
CA PHE A 222 10.50 37.19 -18.78
C PHE A 222 10.14 38.08 -17.58
N TYR A 223 9.63 37.47 -16.52
CA TYR A 223 9.31 38.20 -15.29
C TYR A 223 10.54 38.86 -14.65
N GLU A 224 11.73 38.22 -14.75
CA GLU A 224 13.01 38.76 -14.28
C GLU A 224 13.68 39.69 -15.28
N GLY A 225 13.06 40.01 -16.41
CA GLY A 225 13.64 40.87 -17.47
C GLY A 225 14.67 40.15 -18.36
N LYS A 226 14.88 38.85 -18.22
CA LYS A 226 15.83 38.04 -18.99
C LYS A 226 15.19 37.58 -20.32
N VAL A 227 14.91 38.56 -21.19
CA VAL A 227 14.13 38.32 -22.42
C VAL A 227 14.84 37.36 -23.40
N THR A 228 16.16 37.47 -23.52
CA THR A 228 16.94 36.61 -24.42
C THR A 228 16.85 35.14 -24.01
N GLU A 229 17.11 34.86 -22.74
CA GLU A 229 17.08 33.52 -22.18
C GLU A 229 15.65 32.91 -22.21
N GLY A 230 14.63 33.74 -21.97
CA GLY A 230 13.24 33.32 -22.12
C GLY A 230 12.91 32.88 -23.54
N ASN A 231 13.35 33.69 -24.54
CA ASN A 231 13.16 33.36 -25.94
C ASN A 231 13.94 32.11 -26.39
N GLU A 232 15.11 31.86 -25.85
CA GLU A 232 15.89 30.64 -26.12
C GLU A 232 15.14 29.40 -25.64
N LEU A 233 14.58 29.45 -24.45
CA LEU A 233 13.74 28.34 -23.93
C LEU A 233 12.49 28.11 -24.77
N LEU A 234 11.81 29.17 -25.23
CA LEU A 234 10.64 29.02 -26.10
C LEU A 234 11.03 28.43 -27.48
N ARG A 235 12.19 28.83 -28.06
CA ARG A 235 12.69 28.23 -29.32
C ARG A 235 13.03 26.75 -29.13
N ARG A 236 13.70 26.38 -28.03
CA ARG A 236 13.96 24.99 -27.67
C ARG A 236 12.68 24.21 -27.53
N LEU A 237 11.72 24.72 -26.78
CA LEU A 237 10.40 24.09 -26.58
C LEU A 237 9.65 23.89 -27.89
N SER A 238 9.69 24.91 -28.77
CA SER A 238 9.10 24.82 -30.09
C SER A 238 9.75 23.76 -30.99
N ALA A 239 11.08 23.65 -30.95
CA ALA A 239 11.84 22.72 -31.77
C ALA A 239 11.69 21.26 -31.27
N GLU A 240 11.83 21.02 -29.96
CA GLU A 240 11.83 19.67 -29.40
C GLU A 240 10.43 19.13 -29.13
N TYR A 241 9.46 20.01 -28.81
CA TYR A 241 8.12 19.65 -28.33
C TYR A 241 6.98 20.39 -29.06
N GLY A 242 7.22 20.82 -30.31
CA GLY A 242 6.26 21.63 -31.10
C GLY A 242 4.89 20.97 -31.31
N TYR A 243 4.81 19.62 -31.21
CA TYR A 243 3.58 18.84 -31.31
C TYR A 243 2.72 18.90 -30.04
N THR A 244 3.30 19.32 -28.90
CA THR A 244 2.59 19.45 -27.62
C THR A 244 1.80 20.76 -27.54
N GLU A 245 0.88 20.84 -26.57
CA GLU A 245 0.19 22.10 -26.27
C GLU A 245 1.18 23.21 -25.91
N TRP A 246 2.17 22.92 -25.07
CA TRP A 246 3.18 23.87 -24.65
C TRP A 246 4.07 24.35 -25.79
N GLY A 247 4.43 23.46 -26.71
CA GLY A 247 5.15 23.85 -27.93
C GLY A 247 4.34 24.77 -28.82
N ARG A 248 3.03 24.54 -28.95
CA ARG A 248 2.14 25.46 -29.71
C ARG A 248 2.03 26.82 -29.02
N ARG A 249 1.91 26.85 -27.68
CA ARG A 249 1.93 28.10 -26.89
C ARG A 249 3.24 28.87 -27.05
N ALA A 250 4.38 28.17 -27.03
CA ALA A 250 5.70 28.78 -27.29
C ALA A 250 5.77 29.43 -28.66
N ASN A 251 5.31 28.74 -29.70
CA ASN A 251 5.24 29.28 -31.05
C ASN A 251 4.37 30.56 -31.15
N ALA A 252 3.19 30.55 -30.51
CA ALA A 252 2.33 31.72 -30.46
C ALA A 252 2.99 32.89 -29.74
N ARG A 253 3.67 32.66 -28.63
CA ARG A 253 4.38 33.68 -27.85
C ARG A 253 5.53 34.30 -28.63
N LEU A 254 6.31 33.47 -29.37
CA LEU A 254 7.42 33.97 -30.22
C LEU A 254 6.93 34.80 -31.41
N ARG A 255 5.76 34.52 -31.96
CA ARG A 255 5.16 35.31 -33.05
C ARG A 255 4.66 36.68 -32.56
N ALA A 256 4.11 36.72 -31.35
CA ALA A 256 3.58 37.96 -30.76
C ALA A 256 4.66 38.99 -30.37
N GLN A 257 5.93 38.59 -30.40
CA GLN A 257 7.10 39.45 -30.09
C GLN A 257 7.80 40.00 -31.34
N ARG A 258 7.35 39.60 -32.53
CA ARG A 258 7.83 40.10 -33.83
C ARG A 258 7.01 41.31 -34.28
#